data_4a629614b94bb72b25ef1ab8777adf4a
#
_entry.id   4a629614b94bb72b25ef1ab8777adf4a
#
_cell.length_a   1.000
_cell.length_b   1.000
_cell.length_c   1.000
_cell.angle_alpha   90.00
_cell.angle_beta   90.00
_cell.angle_gamma   90.00
#
_symmetry.space_group_name_H-M   'P 1'
#
loop_
_entity.id
_entity.type
_entity.pdbx_description
1 polymer ?
#
loop_
_entity_poly.entity_id
_entity_poly.type
_entity_poly.pdbx_seq_one_letter_code
_entity_poly.pdbx_strand_id
1 'polypeptide(L)'
;MKTLEEIRKIREEKRRELNIRVDTTVGEKEKHILVCHGTGCTSSKSTQVIENFRRLVKEKKLENVRVIQTGCFGLCAKGPIVIIRPEDTFYAMVKPEDCEEIIQKHIIDGEIVERLLCKDIDGTKVNKLDDLTFYKKQKRIALQNSGKI
;
A
#
# COMPACT_ATOMS: atom_id res chain seq x y z
N MET A 1 26.55 -17.03 -12.79
CA MET A 1 25.28 -17.73 -12.40
C MET A 1 25.23 -17.78 -10.89
N LYS A 2 24.06 -17.53 -10.28
CA LYS A 2 23.90 -17.67 -8.82
C LYS A 2 23.88 -19.14 -8.43
N THR A 3 24.44 -19.48 -7.29
CA THR A 3 24.42 -20.83 -6.73
C THR A 3 23.02 -21.16 -6.21
N LEU A 4 22.73 -22.46 -5.99
CA LEU A 4 21.46 -22.89 -5.40
C LEU A 4 21.25 -22.33 -3.99
N GLU A 5 22.33 -22.16 -3.22
CA GLU A 5 22.25 -21.59 -1.87
C GLU A 5 21.92 -20.09 -1.91
N GLU A 6 22.51 -19.34 -2.82
CA GLU A 6 22.18 -17.93 -3.03
C GLU A 6 20.72 -17.74 -3.45
N ILE A 7 20.21 -18.61 -4.32
CA ILE A 7 18.80 -18.59 -4.74
C ILE A 7 17.87 -18.92 -3.57
N ARG A 8 18.21 -19.91 -2.75
CA ARG A 8 17.43 -20.26 -1.55
C ARG A 8 17.39 -19.08 -0.55
N LYS A 9 18.52 -18.44 -0.29
CA LYS A 9 18.61 -17.28 0.59
C LYS A 9 17.74 -16.11 0.09
N ILE A 10 17.84 -15.79 -1.19
CA ILE A 10 17.00 -14.76 -1.83
C ILE A 10 15.51 -15.13 -1.70
N ARG A 11 15.15 -16.38 -1.92
CA ARG A 11 13.75 -16.84 -1.79
C ARG A 11 13.22 -16.65 -0.36
N GLU A 12 14.00 -17.01 0.64
CA GLU A 12 13.60 -16.87 2.05
C GLU A 12 13.46 -15.41 2.46
N GLU A 13 14.38 -14.56 2.02
CA GLU A 13 14.31 -13.12 2.25
C GLU A 13 13.06 -12.51 1.61
N LYS A 14 12.80 -12.82 0.33
CA LYS A 14 11.60 -12.34 -0.35
C LYS A 14 10.30 -12.91 0.22
N ARG A 15 10.32 -14.15 0.69
CA ARG A 15 9.17 -14.74 1.37
C ARG A 15 8.80 -14.02 2.66
N ARG A 16 9.79 -13.57 3.46
CA ARG A 16 9.54 -12.75 4.65
C ARG A 16 8.90 -11.42 4.27
N GLU A 17 9.43 -10.73 3.26
CA GLU A 17 8.85 -9.47 2.76
C GLU A 17 7.38 -9.65 2.28
N LEU A 18 7.08 -10.77 1.63
CA LEU A 18 5.73 -11.07 1.15
C LEU A 18 4.76 -11.44 2.29
N ASN A 19 5.23 -12.11 3.33
CA ASN A 19 4.38 -12.50 4.45
C ASN A 19 3.76 -11.29 5.16
N ILE A 20 4.46 -10.15 5.26
CA ILE A 20 3.91 -8.90 5.81
C ILE A 20 2.67 -8.43 5.04
N ARG A 21 2.55 -8.79 3.76
CA ARG A 21 1.41 -8.41 2.91
C ARG A 21 0.25 -9.40 2.96
N VAL A 22 0.49 -10.61 3.43
CA VAL A 22 -0.48 -11.71 3.43
C VAL A 22 -0.98 -12.01 4.84
N ASP A 23 -0.10 -11.89 5.84
CA ASP A 23 -0.39 -12.21 7.23
C ASP A 23 -0.19 -10.97 8.10
N THR A 24 -1.28 -10.40 8.58
CA THR A 24 -1.29 -9.20 9.42
C THR A 24 -0.70 -9.44 10.81
N THR A 25 -0.45 -10.71 11.19
CA THR A 25 0.15 -11.08 12.49
C THR A 25 1.68 -11.08 12.46
N VAL A 26 2.27 -11.07 11.25
CA VAL A 26 3.72 -11.14 11.06
C VAL A 26 4.25 -9.75 10.75
N GLY A 27 4.87 -9.08 11.73
CA GLY A 27 5.68 -7.92 11.50
C GLY A 27 5.17 -6.58 12.04
N GLU A 28 4.85 -6.53 13.33
CA GLU A 28 4.53 -5.24 14.01
C GLU A 28 5.61 -4.15 13.84
N LYS A 29 6.81 -4.52 13.38
CA LYS A 29 7.93 -3.59 13.23
C LYS A 29 8.16 -3.09 11.80
N GLU A 30 7.71 -3.80 10.78
CA GLU A 30 7.90 -3.38 9.38
C GLU A 30 6.58 -2.92 8.76
N LYS A 31 6.61 -1.77 8.09
CA LYS A 31 5.43 -1.22 7.38
C LYS A 31 5.69 -1.12 5.89
N HIS A 32 4.73 -1.49 5.09
CA HIS A 32 4.76 -1.32 3.64
C HIS A 32 3.73 -0.30 3.19
N ILE A 33 4.19 0.70 2.46
CA ILE A 33 3.35 1.69 1.79
C ILE A 33 3.20 1.26 0.33
N LEU A 34 2.08 0.64 0.00
CA LEU A 34 1.79 0.19 -1.36
C LEU A 34 1.07 1.31 -2.11
N VAL A 35 1.64 1.75 -3.23
CA VAL A 35 1.07 2.82 -4.06
C VAL A 35 0.67 2.26 -5.41
N CYS A 36 -0.59 2.41 -5.79
CA CYS A 36 -1.09 2.02 -7.10
C CYS A 36 -0.42 2.84 -8.21
N HIS A 37 0.13 2.15 -9.20
CA HIS A 37 0.79 2.78 -10.35
C HIS A 37 0.25 2.26 -11.69
N GLY A 38 -1.05 1.96 -11.74
CA GLY A 38 -1.76 1.75 -12.99
C GLY A 38 -1.91 3.05 -13.78
N THR A 39 -2.20 2.97 -15.07
CA THR A 39 -2.26 4.12 -16.00
C THR A 39 -3.12 5.28 -15.45
N GLY A 40 -4.32 5.00 -14.92
CA GLY A 40 -5.18 6.04 -14.35
C GLY A 40 -4.57 6.72 -13.11
N CYS A 41 -3.93 5.95 -12.24
CA CYS A 41 -3.25 6.52 -11.06
C CYS A 41 -2.02 7.33 -11.46
N THR A 42 -1.27 6.89 -12.49
CA THR A 42 -0.12 7.63 -13.02
C THR A 42 -0.56 8.99 -13.56
N SER A 43 -1.65 9.04 -14.32
CA SER A 43 -2.24 10.30 -14.81
C SER A 43 -2.69 11.21 -13.66
N SER A 44 -3.04 10.63 -12.51
CA SER A 44 -3.42 11.36 -11.29
C SER A 44 -2.23 11.59 -10.33
N LYS A 45 -0.99 11.65 -10.85
CA LYS A 45 0.24 11.97 -10.12
C LYS A 45 0.73 10.92 -9.11
N SER A 46 0.37 9.64 -9.27
CA SER A 46 0.88 8.59 -8.37
C SER A 46 2.41 8.46 -8.39
N THR A 47 3.08 8.79 -9.49
CA THR A 47 4.54 8.86 -9.56
C THR A 47 5.10 9.84 -8.53
N GLN A 48 4.54 11.05 -8.45
CA GLN A 48 4.95 12.06 -7.46
C GLN A 48 4.65 11.61 -6.02
N VAL A 49 3.54 10.91 -5.81
CA VAL A 49 3.20 10.31 -4.50
C VAL A 49 4.28 9.30 -4.08
N ILE A 50 4.69 8.40 -4.99
CA ILE A 50 5.75 7.41 -4.73
C ILE A 50 7.08 8.10 -4.40
N GLU A 51 7.48 9.09 -5.19
CA GLU A 51 8.72 9.84 -5.01
C GLU A 51 8.73 10.57 -3.66
N ASN A 52 7.62 11.24 -3.30
CA ASN A 52 7.48 11.93 -2.02
C ASN A 52 7.56 10.95 -0.83
N PHE A 53 6.87 9.81 -0.89
CA PHE A 53 7.01 8.80 0.16
C PHE A 53 8.46 8.30 0.29
N ARG A 54 9.13 7.99 -0.81
CA ARG A 54 10.53 7.54 -0.79
C ARG A 54 11.46 8.60 -0.20
N ARG A 55 11.26 9.86 -0.58
CA ARG A 55 12.01 10.99 -0.02
C ARG A 55 11.78 11.12 1.49
N LEU A 56 10.53 11.15 1.94
CA LEU A 56 10.16 11.30 3.35
C LEU A 56 10.67 10.14 4.23
N VAL A 57 10.56 8.89 3.75
CA VAL A 57 11.10 7.71 4.44
C VAL A 57 12.61 7.83 4.64
N LYS A 58 13.33 8.31 3.62
CA LYS A 58 14.77 8.53 3.70
C LYS A 58 15.13 9.70 4.63
N GLU A 59 14.45 10.83 4.53
CA GLU A 59 14.68 12.03 5.36
C GLU A 59 14.44 11.75 6.84
N LYS A 60 13.35 11.03 7.14
CA LYS A 60 12.99 10.67 8.53
C LYS A 60 13.71 9.39 9.03
N LYS A 61 14.60 8.79 8.22
CA LYS A 61 15.38 7.57 8.55
C LYS A 61 14.52 6.40 9.04
N LEU A 62 13.38 6.17 8.38
CA LEU A 62 12.43 5.11 8.73
C LEU A 62 12.90 3.78 8.09
N GLU A 63 13.86 3.11 8.72
CA GLU A 63 14.50 1.88 8.18
C GLU A 63 13.51 0.71 8.06
N ASN A 64 12.45 0.72 8.86
CA ASN A 64 11.41 -0.30 8.88
C ASN A 64 10.23 -0.01 7.95
N VAL A 65 10.32 1.01 7.09
CA VAL A 65 9.25 1.40 6.16
C VAL A 65 9.70 1.22 4.72
N ARG A 66 8.92 0.49 3.92
CA ARG A 66 9.19 0.29 2.50
C ARG A 66 8.09 0.87 1.63
N VAL A 67 8.47 1.62 0.60
CA VAL A 67 7.55 2.17 -0.40
C VAL A 67 7.56 1.26 -1.63
N ILE A 68 6.42 0.67 -1.93
CA ILE A 68 6.26 -0.34 -2.96
C ILE A 68 5.28 0.16 -4.02
N GLN A 69 5.75 0.19 -5.24
CA GLN A 69 4.91 0.44 -6.40
C GLN A 69 4.17 -0.85 -6.77
N THR A 70 2.84 -0.78 -6.85
CA THR A 70 2.00 -1.94 -7.17
C THR A 70 1.33 -1.79 -8.52
N GLY A 71 0.78 -2.90 -9.03
CA GLY A 71 -0.15 -2.90 -10.15
C GLY A 71 -1.49 -2.24 -9.81
N CYS A 72 -2.43 -2.33 -10.74
CA CYS A 72 -3.74 -1.70 -10.62
C CYS A 72 -4.67 -2.46 -9.65
N PHE A 73 -5.31 -1.75 -8.72
CA PHE A 73 -6.34 -2.30 -7.84
C PHE A 73 -7.75 -2.32 -8.46
N GLY A 74 -7.92 -1.78 -9.67
CA GLY A 74 -9.22 -1.77 -10.36
C GLY A 74 -10.16 -0.62 -9.97
N LEU A 75 -9.70 0.35 -9.17
CA LEU A 75 -10.49 1.49 -8.69
C LEU A 75 -9.94 2.82 -9.19
N CYS A 76 -9.76 2.97 -10.51
CA CYS A 76 -9.12 4.17 -11.11
C CYS A 76 -9.83 5.49 -10.73
N ALA A 77 -11.16 5.48 -10.57
CA ALA A 77 -11.92 6.66 -10.13
C ALA A 77 -11.59 7.12 -8.70
N LYS A 78 -10.94 6.27 -7.89
CA LYS A 78 -10.52 6.56 -6.51
C LYS A 78 -9.00 6.74 -6.40
N GLY A 79 -8.28 6.73 -7.54
CA GLY A 79 -6.81 6.91 -7.55
C GLY A 79 -6.36 8.35 -7.31
N PRO A 80 -5.11 8.54 -6.93
CA PRO A 80 -4.13 7.54 -6.48
C PRO A 80 -4.52 6.82 -5.19
N ILE A 81 -4.27 5.50 -5.19
CA ILE A 81 -4.57 4.63 -4.06
C ILE A 81 -3.29 4.31 -3.30
N VAL A 82 -3.38 4.38 -1.98
CA VAL A 82 -2.30 3.99 -1.07
C VAL A 82 -2.85 3.01 -0.04
N ILE A 83 -2.15 1.87 0.15
CA ILE A 83 -2.50 0.88 1.18
C ILE A 83 -1.32 0.77 2.14
N ILE A 84 -1.60 0.86 3.43
CA ILE A 84 -0.60 0.67 4.49
C ILE A 84 -0.74 -0.74 5.06
N ARG A 85 0.35 -1.50 5.02
CA ARG A 85 0.46 -2.83 5.62
C ARG A 85 1.32 -2.76 6.89
N PRO A 86 1.01 -3.59 7.89
CA PRO A 86 0.07 -4.72 7.92
C PRO A 86 -1.41 -4.35 8.20
N GLU A 87 -1.72 -3.11 8.60
CA GLU A 87 -3.05 -2.69 9.06
C GLU A 87 -4.13 -2.77 7.96
N ASP A 88 -3.75 -2.90 6.69
CA ASP A 88 -4.64 -2.88 5.52
C ASP A 88 -5.39 -1.56 5.32
N THR A 89 -4.90 -0.49 5.90
CA THR A 89 -5.55 0.81 5.78
C THR A 89 -5.52 1.32 4.34
N PHE A 90 -6.70 1.59 3.81
CA PHE A 90 -6.93 1.97 2.42
C PHE A 90 -7.23 3.46 2.29
N TYR A 91 -6.30 4.18 1.69
CA TYR A 91 -6.44 5.60 1.37
C TYR A 91 -6.75 5.80 -0.12
N ALA A 92 -7.68 6.70 -0.42
CA ALA A 92 -8.10 7.03 -1.77
C ALA A 92 -7.83 8.51 -2.10
N MET A 93 -7.65 8.80 -3.39
CA MET A 93 -7.43 10.16 -3.93
C MET A 93 -6.26 10.89 -3.25
N VAL A 94 -5.22 10.14 -2.90
CA VAL A 94 -4.03 10.66 -2.20
C VAL A 94 -3.24 11.58 -3.12
N LYS A 95 -3.00 12.79 -2.66
CA LYS A 95 -2.19 13.78 -3.38
C LYS A 95 -0.75 13.76 -2.88
N PRO A 96 0.21 14.29 -3.67
CA PRO A 96 1.60 14.42 -3.24
C PRO A 96 1.77 15.16 -1.90
N GLU A 97 0.90 16.15 -1.61
CA GLU A 97 0.91 16.95 -0.38
C GLU A 97 0.48 16.14 0.84
N ASP A 98 -0.34 15.09 0.67
CA ASP A 98 -0.87 14.25 1.76
C ASP A 98 0.18 13.27 2.31
N CYS A 99 1.27 13.04 1.57
CA CYS A 99 2.29 12.05 1.94
C CYS A 99 2.92 12.34 3.29
N GLU A 100 3.17 13.62 3.61
CA GLU A 100 3.77 14.01 4.88
C GLU A 100 2.83 13.72 6.06
N GLU A 101 1.54 14.03 5.92
CA GLU A 101 0.53 13.75 6.94
C GLU A 101 0.39 12.24 7.16
N ILE A 102 0.39 11.42 6.10
CA ILE A 102 0.33 9.96 6.21
C ILE A 102 1.56 9.43 6.94
N ILE A 103 2.75 9.89 6.60
CA ILE A 103 3.99 9.48 7.28
C ILE A 103 3.95 9.88 8.76
N GLN A 104 3.59 11.13 9.07
CA GLN A 104 3.60 11.60 10.44
C GLN A 104 2.53 10.88 11.27
N LYS A 105 1.26 10.97 10.87
CA LYS A 105 0.15 10.44 11.65
C LYS A 105 0.09 8.90 11.62
N HIS A 106 0.13 8.29 10.42
CA HIS A 106 -0.12 6.85 10.34
C HIS A 106 1.14 6.01 10.59
N ILE A 107 2.27 6.42 10.02
CA ILE A 107 3.49 5.60 10.15
C ILE A 107 4.15 5.81 11.50
N ILE A 108 4.26 7.06 11.98
CA ILE A 108 4.97 7.40 13.22
C ILE A 108 4.04 7.35 14.43
N ASP A 109 2.91 8.05 14.39
CA ASP A 109 2.01 8.20 15.53
C ASP A 109 0.99 7.04 15.64
N GLY A 110 0.81 6.23 14.57
CA GLY A 110 -0.13 5.11 14.54
C GLY A 110 -1.60 5.51 14.36
N GLU A 111 -1.88 6.76 14.00
CA GLU A 111 -3.23 7.30 13.86
C GLU A 111 -3.68 7.32 12.40
N ILE A 112 -4.88 6.83 12.11
CA ILE A 112 -5.44 6.83 10.76
C ILE A 112 -5.80 8.24 10.32
N VAL A 113 -5.43 8.60 9.08
CA VAL A 113 -5.80 9.88 8.46
C VAL A 113 -7.22 9.78 7.89
N GLU A 114 -8.23 9.98 8.73
CA GLU A 114 -9.64 9.75 8.40
C GLU A 114 -10.15 10.48 7.15
N ARG A 115 -9.62 11.68 6.83
CA ARG A 115 -10.04 12.44 5.67
C ARG A 115 -9.70 11.77 4.34
N LEU A 116 -8.67 10.90 4.34
CA LEU A 116 -8.18 10.17 3.17
C LEU A 116 -8.80 8.79 3.02
N LEU A 117 -9.58 8.33 4.02
CA LEU A 117 -10.28 7.06 3.90
C LEU A 117 -11.27 7.07 2.73
N CYS A 118 -11.33 5.95 2.03
CA CYS A 118 -12.27 5.81 0.92
C CYS A 118 -13.71 5.86 1.43
N LYS A 119 -14.57 6.56 0.70
CA LYS A 119 -16.01 6.50 0.91
C LYS A 119 -16.61 5.46 -0.02
N ASP A 120 -17.40 4.56 0.55
CA ASP A 120 -18.21 3.60 -0.20
C ASP A 120 -19.39 4.31 -0.92
N ILE A 121 -20.22 3.55 -1.60
CA ILE A 121 -21.36 4.05 -2.39
C ILE A 121 -22.39 4.77 -1.51
N ASP A 122 -22.57 4.31 -0.27
CA ASP A 122 -23.48 4.89 0.73
C ASP A 122 -22.89 6.09 1.50
N GLY A 123 -21.64 6.48 1.20
CA GLY A 123 -20.93 7.57 1.86
C GLY A 123 -20.18 7.17 3.15
N THR A 124 -20.33 5.92 3.60
CA THR A 124 -19.57 5.40 4.76
C THR A 124 -18.08 5.36 4.47
N LYS A 125 -17.25 5.75 5.45
CA LYS A 125 -15.80 5.61 5.36
C LYS A 125 -15.41 4.15 5.57
N VAL A 126 -14.54 3.63 4.72
CA VAL A 126 -14.04 2.24 4.78
C VAL A 126 -12.54 2.25 5.01
N ASN A 127 -12.09 1.49 5.98
CA ASN A 127 -10.68 1.40 6.34
C ASN A 127 -9.92 0.41 5.45
N LYS A 128 -10.57 -0.66 5.00
CA LYS A 128 -9.94 -1.73 4.23
C LYS A 128 -10.55 -1.84 2.84
N LEU A 129 -9.71 -2.20 1.87
CA LEU A 129 -10.13 -2.38 0.48
C LEU A 129 -11.23 -3.45 0.35
N ASP A 130 -11.10 -4.55 1.08
CA ASP A 130 -12.03 -5.68 1.03
C ASP A 130 -13.40 -5.35 1.69
N ASP A 131 -13.50 -4.26 2.46
CA ASP A 131 -14.75 -3.80 3.06
C ASP A 131 -15.63 -3.02 2.09
N LEU A 132 -15.08 -2.55 0.97
CA LEU A 132 -15.88 -1.88 -0.06
C LEU A 132 -16.97 -2.80 -0.62
N THR A 133 -18.20 -2.30 -0.70
CA THR A 133 -19.35 -3.02 -1.29
C THR A 133 -19.04 -3.52 -2.70
N PHE A 134 -18.30 -2.73 -3.47
CA PHE A 134 -17.84 -3.10 -4.81
C PHE A 134 -16.98 -4.38 -4.79
N TYR A 135 -16.04 -4.50 -3.83
CA TYR A 135 -15.16 -5.66 -3.72
C TYR A 135 -15.86 -6.89 -3.12
N LYS A 136 -16.74 -6.70 -2.14
CA LYS A 136 -17.52 -7.79 -1.53
C LYS A 136 -18.38 -8.55 -2.54
N LYS A 137 -18.82 -7.85 -3.60
CA LYS A 137 -19.65 -8.44 -4.67
C LYS A 137 -18.82 -9.09 -5.79
N GLN A 138 -17.48 -8.99 -5.75
CA GLN A 138 -16.62 -9.52 -6.81
C GLN A 138 -15.84 -10.76 -6.36
N LYS A 139 -15.80 -11.77 -7.22
CA LYS A 139 -14.82 -12.85 -7.14
C LYS A 139 -13.72 -12.58 -8.15
N ARG A 140 -12.62 -12.00 -7.68
CA ARG A 140 -11.45 -11.74 -8.54
C ARG A 140 -10.71 -13.03 -8.83
N ILE A 141 -10.53 -13.34 -10.11
CA ILE A 141 -9.68 -14.44 -10.61
C ILE A 141 -8.37 -13.85 -11.10
N ALA A 142 -8.43 -12.93 -12.06
CA ALA A 142 -7.28 -12.13 -12.43
C ALA A 142 -7.01 -11.08 -11.35
N LEU A 143 -5.76 -10.72 -11.15
CA LEU A 143 -5.30 -9.72 -10.17
C LEU A 143 -5.67 -10.03 -8.70
N GLN A 144 -6.04 -11.28 -8.38
CA GLN A 144 -6.35 -11.66 -6.99
C GLN A 144 -5.16 -11.47 -6.04
N ASN A 145 -3.94 -11.50 -6.56
CA ASN A 145 -2.70 -11.31 -5.82
C ASN A 145 -2.12 -9.89 -5.94
N SER A 146 -2.84 -8.97 -6.60
CA SER A 146 -2.39 -7.58 -6.72
C SER A 146 -2.25 -6.94 -5.33
N GLY A 147 -1.08 -6.41 -5.03
CA GLY A 147 -0.72 -5.85 -3.72
C GLY A 147 -0.34 -6.89 -2.64
N LYS A 148 -0.38 -8.19 -2.98
CA LYS A 148 0.12 -9.28 -2.09
C LYS A 148 1.50 -9.75 -2.50
N ILE A 149 1.76 -9.79 -3.81
CA ILE A 149 3.04 -10.18 -4.43
C ILE A 149 3.59 -9.04 -5.25
#